data_c0e62151180eff05ee328bf47d9edd0c
#
_entry.id   c0e62151180eff05ee328bf47d9edd0c
#
_cell.length_a   1.000
_cell.length_b   1.000
_cell.length_c   1.000
_cell.angle_alpha   90.00
_cell.angle_beta   90.00
_cell.angle_gamma   90.00
#
_symmetry.space_group_name_H-M   'P 1'
#
loop_
_entity.id
_entity.type
_entity.pdbx_description
1 polymer ?
#
loop_
_entity_poly.entity_id
_entity_poly.type
_entity_poly.pdbx_seq_one_letter_code
_entity_poly.pdbx_strand_id
1 'polypeptide(L)'
;MEHARFPLASERAMIAHMNAEHADANLLYVQVYGHLGQATAARLLALDKDGMELDVTLPEGTTRLRLPFDHRLHDEKDAERTLVAMARYVQKVRTPTTPPPAGLEDGGKQGTPSRA
;
A
#
# COMPACT_ATOMS: atom_id res chain seq x y z
N MET A 1 17.57 7.75 -16.48
CA MET A 1 17.27 6.38 -16.95
C MET A 1 15.79 6.12 -16.83
N GLU A 2 15.25 5.47 -17.82
CA GLU A 2 13.84 5.15 -17.82
C GLU A 2 13.62 3.81 -17.15
N HIS A 3 12.49 3.71 -16.46
CA HIS A 3 12.07 2.43 -15.88
C HIS A 3 11.41 1.57 -16.94
N ALA A 4 11.56 0.26 -16.83
CA ALA A 4 10.89 -0.67 -17.73
C ALA A 4 9.38 -0.57 -17.52
N ARG A 5 8.62 -0.57 -18.63
CA ARG A 5 7.19 -0.32 -18.56
C ARG A 5 6.41 -1.51 -19.11
N PHE A 6 5.17 -1.60 -18.68
CA PHE A 6 4.19 -2.52 -19.27
C PHE A 6 3.62 -1.89 -20.54
N PRO A 7 2.99 -2.69 -21.39
CA PRO A 7 2.19 -2.11 -22.49
C PRO A 7 1.20 -1.12 -21.90
N LEU A 8 0.96 -0.03 -22.61
CA LEU A 8 0.16 1.08 -22.09
C LEU A 8 -1.25 0.62 -21.69
N ALA A 9 -1.86 -0.24 -22.49
CA ALA A 9 -3.21 -0.72 -22.18
C ALA A 9 -3.21 -1.53 -20.88
N SER A 10 -2.17 -2.35 -20.65
CA SER A 10 -2.06 -3.12 -19.42
C SER A 10 -1.86 -2.21 -18.23
N GLU A 11 -0.99 -1.23 -18.36
CA GLU A 11 -0.76 -0.27 -17.26
C GLU A 11 -2.04 0.46 -16.90
N ARG A 12 -2.76 0.96 -17.90
CA ARG A 12 -4.00 1.69 -17.68
C ARG A 12 -5.07 0.83 -17.00
N ALA A 13 -5.16 -0.45 -17.42
CA ALA A 13 -6.14 -1.35 -16.83
C ALA A 13 -5.82 -1.64 -15.37
N MET A 14 -4.55 -1.86 -15.05
CA MET A 14 -4.13 -2.11 -13.68
C MET A 14 -4.36 -0.89 -12.80
N ILE A 15 -4.05 0.30 -13.31
CA ILE A 15 -4.26 1.54 -12.55
C ILE A 15 -5.75 1.76 -12.30
N ALA A 16 -6.57 1.58 -13.31
CA ALA A 16 -8.02 1.78 -13.17
C ALA A 16 -8.60 0.80 -12.15
N HIS A 17 -8.16 -0.46 -12.21
CA HIS A 17 -8.63 -1.47 -11.27
C HIS A 17 -8.24 -1.14 -9.83
N MET A 18 -6.98 -0.75 -9.63
CA MET A 18 -6.51 -0.42 -8.29
C MET A 18 -7.27 0.78 -7.71
N ASN A 19 -7.50 1.81 -8.53
CA ASN A 19 -8.19 3.00 -8.04
C ASN A 19 -9.68 2.75 -7.80
N ALA A 20 -10.30 1.86 -8.58
CA ALA A 20 -11.73 1.58 -8.43
C ALA A 20 -12.01 0.58 -7.32
N GLU A 21 -11.19 -0.45 -7.20
CA GLU A 21 -11.49 -1.59 -6.33
C GLU A 21 -10.60 -1.66 -5.09
N HIS A 22 -9.45 -1.00 -5.11
CA HIS A 22 -8.44 -1.15 -4.05
C HIS A 22 -7.86 0.19 -3.60
N ALA A 23 -8.71 1.23 -3.58
CA ALA A 23 -8.26 2.56 -3.15
C ALA A 23 -7.76 2.54 -1.71
N ASP A 24 -8.34 1.71 -0.86
CA ASP A 24 -7.90 1.54 0.52
C ASP A 24 -6.49 0.94 0.58
N ALA A 25 -6.19 0.00 -0.31
CA ALA A 25 -4.84 -0.56 -0.38
C ALA A 25 -3.83 0.49 -0.82
N ASN A 26 -4.19 1.34 -1.80
CA ASN A 26 -3.32 2.44 -2.22
C ASN A 26 -2.97 3.33 -1.03
N LEU A 27 -3.95 3.67 -0.21
CA LEU A 27 -3.72 4.50 0.97
C LEU A 27 -2.77 3.81 1.95
N LEU A 28 -3.00 2.53 2.23
CA LEU A 28 -2.13 1.80 3.14
C LEU A 28 -0.70 1.70 2.59
N TYR A 29 -0.53 1.56 1.29
CA TYR A 29 0.81 1.54 0.70
C TYR A 29 1.57 2.81 1.02
N VAL A 30 0.95 3.99 0.83
CA VAL A 30 1.66 5.23 1.10
C VAL A 30 1.88 5.45 2.59
N GLN A 31 0.97 4.99 3.43
CA GLN A 31 1.13 5.13 4.88
C GLN A 31 2.25 4.25 5.40
N VAL A 32 2.34 3.01 4.94
CA VAL A 32 3.30 2.04 5.46
C VAL A 32 4.62 2.11 4.70
N TYR A 33 4.59 1.87 3.38
CA TYR A 33 5.83 1.89 2.60
C TYR A 33 6.37 3.29 2.39
N GLY A 34 5.48 4.27 2.29
CA GLY A 34 5.88 5.66 2.09
C GLY A 34 6.12 6.43 3.37
N HIS A 35 5.84 5.82 4.51
CA HIS A 35 5.98 6.45 5.82
C HIS A 35 5.18 7.76 5.94
N LEU A 36 4.05 7.83 5.24
CA LEU A 36 3.16 8.99 5.28
C LEU A 36 1.91 8.63 6.09
N GLY A 37 2.09 8.42 7.39
CA GLY A 37 1.02 7.94 8.25
C GLY A 37 -0.17 8.89 8.36
N GLN A 38 0.01 10.16 8.00
CA GLN A 38 -1.08 11.15 8.06
C GLN A 38 -1.84 11.26 6.75
N ALA A 39 -1.47 10.50 5.73
CA ALA A 39 -2.18 10.52 4.45
C ALA A 39 -3.63 10.10 4.64
N THR A 40 -4.54 10.77 3.95
CA THR A 40 -5.97 10.49 4.02
C THR A 40 -6.50 9.88 2.75
N ALA A 41 -5.76 9.95 1.63
CA ALA A 41 -6.16 9.33 0.38
C ALA A 41 -4.92 9.14 -0.49
N ALA A 42 -4.99 8.18 -1.38
CA ALA A 42 -3.91 7.95 -2.34
C ALA A 42 -4.50 7.40 -3.62
N ARG A 43 -4.06 7.96 -4.74
CA ARG A 43 -4.51 7.56 -6.06
C ARG A 43 -3.32 7.11 -6.87
N LEU A 44 -3.41 5.93 -7.47
CA LEU A 44 -2.36 5.41 -8.32
C LEU A 44 -2.37 6.17 -9.65
N LEU A 45 -1.21 6.71 -10.03
CA LEU A 45 -1.06 7.50 -11.25
C LEU A 45 -0.29 6.74 -12.33
N ALA A 46 0.73 5.98 -11.93
CA ALA A 46 1.59 5.29 -12.87
C ALA A 46 2.10 4.01 -12.23
N LEU A 47 2.31 3.01 -13.07
CA LEU A 47 2.80 1.71 -12.63
C LEU A 47 3.75 1.20 -13.71
N ASP A 48 5.01 1.03 -13.34
CA ASP A 48 5.99 0.43 -14.22
C ASP A 48 6.59 -0.80 -13.54
N LYS A 49 7.58 -1.42 -14.17
CA LYS A 49 8.11 -2.67 -13.65
C LYS A 49 9.02 -2.49 -12.44
N ASP A 50 9.41 -1.25 -12.14
CA ASP A 50 10.30 -0.97 -11.02
C ASP A 50 9.59 -0.35 -9.83
N GLY A 51 8.42 0.25 -10.04
CA GLY A 51 7.70 0.90 -8.95
C GLY A 51 6.39 1.49 -9.39
N MET A 52 5.79 2.26 -8.51
CA MET A 52 4.52 2.93 -8.81
C MET A 52 4.58 4.36 -8.28
N GLU A 53 3.77 5.24 -8.89
CA GLU A 53 3.65 6.62 -8.47
C GLU A 53 2.23 6.88 -8.04
N LEU A 54 2.08 7.57 -6.92
CA LEU A 54 0.78 7.85 -6.35
C LEU A 54 0.67 9.33 -6.04
N ASP A 55 -0.54 9.85 -6.18
CA ASP A 55 -0.89 11.17 -5.74
C ASP A 55 -1.45 11.03 -4.33
N VAL A 56 -0.84 11.69 -3.36
CA VAL A 56 -1.14 11.47 -1.94
C VAL A 56 -1.75 12.72 -1.37
N THR A 57 -2.88 12.57 -0.69
CA THR A 57 -3.53 13.67 0.01
C THR A 57 -3.09 13.66 1.48
N LEU A 58 -2.53 14.78 1.90
CA LEU A 58 -2.08 15.00 3.27
C LEU A 58 -2.87 16.16 3.86
N PRO A 59 -2.85 16.36 5.20
CA PRO A 59 -3.56 17.49 5.79
C PRO A 59 -3.12 18.83 5.22
N GLU A 60 -1.85 18.96 4.85
CA GLU A 60 -1.32 20.23 4.35
C GLU A 60 -1.40 20.38 2.84
N GLY A 61 -1.88 19.36 2.11
CA GLY A 61 -2.00 19.43 0.65
C GLY A 61 -1.72 18.09 0.00
N THR A 62 -1.44 18.11 -1.29
CA THR A 62 -1.16 16.89 -2.04
C THR A 62 0.30 16.83 -2.44
N THR A 63 0.83 15.62 -2.54
CA THR A 63 2.20 15.39 -2.99
C THR A 63 2.24 14.12 -3.83
N ARG A 64 3.26 14.01 -4.67
CA ARG A 64 3.47 12.81 -5.46
C ARG A 64 4.55 11.97 -4.80
N LEU A 65 4.29 10.68 -4.71
CA LEU A 65 5.20 9.74 -4.08
C LEU A 65 5.47 8.59 -5.03
N ARG A 66 6.73 8.20 -5.14
CA ARG A 66 7.11 6.99 -5.86
C ARG A 66 7.48 5.91 -4.86
N LEU A 67 6.88 4.73 -5.03
CA LEU A 67 7.18 3.56 -4.21
C LEU A 67 7.85 2.52 -5.10
N PRO A 68 9.14 2.22 -4.87
CA PRO A 68 9.81 1.18 -5.64
C PRO A 68 9.36 -0.20 -5.16
N PHE A 69 9.33 -1.16 -6.10
CA PHE A 69 9.12 -2.56 -5.73
C PHE A 69 10.44 -3.17 -5.26
N ASP A 70 10.35 -4.28 -4.55
CA ASP A 70 11.54 -4.99 -4.06
C ASP A 70 12.25 -5.79 -5.15
N HIS A 71 11.66 -5.85 -6.34
CA HIS A 71 12.26 -6.50 -7.51
C HIS A 71 11.61 -5.91 -8.76
N ARG A 72 12.27 -6.10 -9.91
CA ARG A 72 11.67 -5.70 -11.18
C ARG A 72 10.57 -6.69 -11.53
N LEU A 73 9.38 -6.18 -11.81
CA LEU A 73 8.24 -7.02 -12.16
C LEU A 73 8.47 -7.68 -13.52
N HIS A 74 8.14 -8.94 -13.61
CA HIS A 74 8.38 -9.73 -14.82
C HIS A 74 7.28 -9.49 -15.85
N ASP A 75 6.02 -9.60 -15.42
CA ASP A 75 4.86 -9.45 -16.29
C ASP A 75 3.67 -8.98 -15.44
N GLU A 76 2.50 -8.97 -16.07
CA GLU A 76 1.28 -8.52 -15.39
C GLU A 76 0.88 -9.43 -14.24
N LYS A 77 1.13 -10.74 -14.37
CA LYS A 77 0.83 -11.66 -13.28
C LYS A 77 1.75 -11.43 -12.08
N ASP A 78 3.01 -11.12 -12.35
CA ASP A 78 3.95 -10.79 -11.29
C ASP A 78 3.53 -9.48 -10.61
N ALA A 79 3.04 -8.50 -11.38
CA ALA A 79 2.52 -7.27 -10.83
C ALA A 79 1.35 -7.54 -9.90
N GLU A 80 0.42 -8.38 -10.34
CA GLU A 80 -0.74 -8.73 -9.52
C GLU A 80 -0.32 -9.41 -8.22
N ARG A 81 0.57 -10.40 -8.31
CA ARG A 81 1.07 -11.10 -7.12
C ARG A 81 1.77 -10.14 -6.16
N THR A 82 2.57 -9.23 -6.71
CA THR A 82 3.32 -8.28 -5.89
C THR A 82 2.39 -7.32 -5.17
N LEU A 83 1.39 -6.78 -5.88
CA LEU A 83 0.43 -5.86 -5.27
C LEU A 83 -0.40 -6.57 -4.21
N VAL A 84 -0.79 -7.82 -4.44
CA VAL A 84 -1.53 -8.60 -3.45
C VAL A 84 -0.67 -8.86 -2.21
N ALA A 85 0.60 -9.23 -2.42
CA ALA A 85 1.50 -9.46 -1.30
C ALA A 85 1.73 -8.20 -0.50
N MET A 86 1.88 -7.05 -1.17
CA MET A 86 2.01 -5.77 -0.50
C MET A 86 0.74 -5.43 0.29
N ALA A 87 -0.43 -5.68 -0.29
CA ALA A 87 -1.69 -5.42 0.39
C ALA A 87 -1.83 -6.24 1.66
N ARG A 88 -1.44 -7.51 1.61
CA ARG A 88 -1.46 -8.37 2.79
C ARG A 88 -0.50 -7.88 3.86
N TYR A 89 0.69 -7.47 3.44
CA TYR A 89 1.69 -6.98 4.38
C TYR A 89 1.21 -5.70 5.08
N VAL A 90 0.69 -4.73 4.32
CA VAL A 90 0.27 -3.47 4.93
C VAL A 90 -0.92 -3.66 5.86
N GLN A 91 -1.83 -4.58 5.54
CA GLN A 91 -2.93 -4.88 6.44
C GLN A 91 -2.42 -5.53 7.73
N LYS A 92 -1.43 -6.39 7.61
CA LYS A 92 -0.87 -7.08 8.76
C LYS A 92 -0.17 -6.10 9.71
N VAL A 93 0.62 -5.16 9.18
CA VAL A 93 1.34 -4.22 10.04
C VAL A 93 0.46 -3.09 10.51
N ARG A 94 -0.55 -2.73 9.73
CA ARG A 94 -1.46 -1.63 10.05
C ARG A 94 -2.48 -2.06 11.09
N THR A 95 -3.00 -3.27 10.97
CA THR A 95 -4.05 -3.78 11.86
C THR A 95 -3.40 -4.51 13.01
N PRO A 96 -3.60 -4.07 14.24
CA PRO A 96 -3.04 -4.79 15.39
C PRO A 96 -3.57 -6.20 15.41
N THR A 97 -2.70 -7.13 15.70
CA THR A 97 -3.10 -8.53 15.85
C THR A 97 -3.92 -8.73 17.10
N THR A 98 -3.73 -7.82 18.07
CA THR A 98 -4.53 -7.83 19.29
C THR A 98 -5.54 -6.74 19.16
N PRO A 99 -6.68 -7.05 19.30
CA PRO A 99 -7.67 -6.01 19.26
C PRO A 99 -7.58 -5.15 20.48
N PRO A 100 -7.49 -4.61 20.83
CA PRO A 100 -7.32 -3.99 21.63
C PRO A 100 -7.95 -3.62 22.33
N PRO A 101 -8.12 -4.03 22.40
CA PRO A 101 -8.52 -3.67 23.05
C PRO A 101 -8.71 -3.19 23.59
N ALA A 102 -9.09 -3.41 23.86
CA ALA A 102 -9.24 -3.11 24.25
C ALA A 102 -9.21 -2.89 24.84
N GLY A 103 -9.27 -3.29 25.12
CA GLY A 103 -8.97 -3.48 25.59
C GLY A 103 -8.67 -3.62 25.85
N LEU A 104 -8.83 -3.89 26.09
CA LEU A 104 -8.14 -4.53 26.23
C LEU A 104 -7.49 -4.53 26.26
N GLU A 105 -7.60 -4.77 26.50
CA GLU A 105 -6.63 -5.34 26.62
C GLU A 105 -5.85 -5.23 26.66
N ASP A 106 -6.23 -5.34 27.03
CA ASP A 106 -5.19 -5.83 27.15
C ASP A 106 -4.60 -5.75 27.10
N GLY A 107 -5.07 -5.82 27.31
CA GLY A 107 -4.22 -6.47 27.38
C GLY A 107 -3.80 -6.51 27.20
N GLY A 108 -4.24 -6.52 27.53
CA GLY A 108 -3.51 -7.24 27.57
C GLY A 108 -3.20 -7.29 27.30
N LYS A 109 -3.46 -7.59 27.19
CA LYS A 109 -2.84 -8.18 27.16
C LYS A 109 -2.34 -8.18 26.84
N GLN A 110 -2.92 -8.17 27.05
CA GLN A 110 -2.21 -8.63 26.96
C GLN A 110 -1.55 -8.52 26.84
N GLY A 111 -2.46 -8.47 27.00
CA GLY A 111 -1.73 -8.89 27.14
C GLY A 111 -1.31 -8.62 27.13
N THR A 112 -1.67 -8.64 27.34
CA THR A 112 -0.98 -8.87 27.59
C THR A 112 -0.54 -8.68 27.63
N PRO A 113 -0.96 -9.02 27.43
CA PRO A 113 -0.33 -9.22 27.70
C PRO A 113 0.02 -8.89 27.73
N SER A 114 -0.62 -9.12 27.87
CA SER A 114 -0.06 -9.29 28.08
C SER A 114 0.27 -8.91 28.30
N ARG A 115 -0.18 -9.34 28.60
CA ARG A 115 0.24 -9.41 29.04
C ARG A 115 0.54 -9.28 29.29
N ALA A 116 -0.18 -9.65 29.49
CA ALA A 116 0.10 -9.84 29.84
C ALA A 116 0.39 -9.69 29.84
#